data_3ef25bc18a2e87813ba0a27dee7d123c
#
_entry.id   3ef25bc18a2e87813ba0a27dee7d123c
#
_cell.length_a   1.000
_cell.length_b   1.000
_cell.length_c   1.000
_cell.angle_alpha   90.00
_cell.angle_beta   90.00
_cell.angle_gamma   90.00
#
_symmetry.space_group_name_H-M   'P 1'
#
loop_
_entity.id
_entity.type
_entity.pdbx_description
1 polymer ?
#
loop_
_entity_poly.entity_id
_entity_poly.type
_entity_poly.pdbx_seq_one_letter_code
_entity_poly.pdbx_strand_id
1 'polypeptide(L)'
;LPAISACDAMLFLCPNYNDAVSANIMALFNRLTNLLVKQDLYQKYLYGIVVSGYSGSDIVARQLLGAMCLNKTAILPPDFCLMQTAHDPGSVRTADGIDARITEFAARIAKIQTVQK
;
A
#
# COMPACT_ATOMS: atom_id res chain seq x y z
N LEU A 1 4.68 -15.97 -2.35
CA LEU A 1 3.26 -16.13 -1.99
C LEU A 1 3.02 -16.67 -0.58
N PRO A 2 3.83 -17.61 -0.02
CA PRO A 2 3.59 -18.08 1.35
C PRO A 2 3.63 -16.97 2.40
N ALA A 3 4.51 -15.98 2.25
CA ALA A 3 4.57 -14.84 3.16
C ALA A 3 3.28 -14.02 3.14
N ILE A 4 2.67 -13.87 1.97
CA ILE A 4 1.40 -13.15 1.84
C ILE A 4 0.28 -13.94 2.51
N SER A 5 0.22 -15.24 2.29
CA SER A 5 -0.81 -16.08 2.93
C SER A 5 -0.73 -16.02 4.47
N ALA A 6 0.47 -15.92 5.01
CA ALA A 6 0.70 -15.97 6.46
C ALA A 6 0.55 -14.61 7.16
N CYS A 7 0.53 -13.48 6.44
CA CYS A 7 0.50 -12.15 7.07
C CYS A 7 -0.91 -11.73 7.44
N ASP A 8 -1.01 -10.77 8.38
CA ASP A 8 -2.27 -10.13 8.77
C ASP A 8 -2.50 -8.83 8.01
N ALA A 9 -1.43 -8.20 7.53
CA ALA A 9 -1.48 -6.93 6.83
C ALA A 9 -0.43 -6.88 5.73
N MET A 10 -0.72 -6.11 4.70
CA MET A 10 0.18 -5.90 3.57
C MET A 10 0.45 -4.41 3.44
N LEU A 11 1.72 -4.02 3.35
CA LEU A 11 2.13 -2.66 3.09
C LEU A 11 2.83 -2.60 1.73
N PHE A 12 2.24 -1.85 0.80
CA PHE A 12 2.83 -1.64 -0.52
C PHE A 12 3.56 -0.31 -0.56
N LEU A 13 4.84 -0.35 -0.91
CA LEU A 13 5.66 0.83 -1.15
C LEU A 13 5.77 1.02 -2.65
N CYS A 14 5.15 2.07 -3.18
CA CYS A 14 5.01 2.25 -4.62
C CYS A 14 5.52 3.61 -5.07
N PRO A 15 6.44 3.65 -6.04
CA PRO A 15 6.64 4.89 -6.79
C PRO A 15 5.49 5.09 -7.77
N ASN A 16 5.23 6.34 -8.13
CA ASN A 16 4.28 6.67 -9.18
C ASN A 16 5.04 6.79 -10.51
N TYR A 17 4.72 5.91 -11.45
CA TYR A 17 5.24 5.95 -12.81
C TYR A 17 4.08 6.16 -13.78
N ASN A 18 3.95 7.38 -14.34
CA ASN A 18 2.89 7.71 -15.28
C ASN A 18 1.49 7.42 -14.71
N ASP A 19 1.26 7.81 -13.47
CA ASP A 19 0.00 7.60 -12.75
C ASP A 19 -0.42 6.14 -12.66
N ALA A 20 0.57 5.25 -12.48
CA ALA A 20 0.33 3.82 -12.36
C ALA A 20 1.32 3.16 -11.40
N VAL A 21 0.94 1.99 -10.92
CA VAL A 21 1.89 1.15 -10.17
C VAL A 21 3.00 0.67 -11.10
N SER A 22 4.16 0.34 -10.53
CA SER A 22 5.28 -0.17 -11.32
C SER A 22 4.94 -1.52 -11.95
N ALA A 23 5.67 -1.88 -13.00
CA ALA A 23 5.49 -3.17 -13.67
C ALA A 23 5.64 -4.35 -12.71
N ASN A 24 6.56 -4.25 -11.75
CA ASN A 24 6.77 -5.31 -10.76
C ASN A 24 5.55 -5.49 -9.84
N ILE A 25 4.93 -4.39 -9.42
CA ILE A 25 3.73 -4.45 -8.60
C ILE A 25 2.56 -5.03 -9.40
N MET A 26 2.42 -4.62 -10.66
CA MET A 26 1.37 -5.17 -11.54
C MET A 26 1.57 -6.67 -11.75
N ALA A 27 2.81 -7.11 -11.96
CA ALA A 27 3.12 -8.53 -12.07
C ALA A 27 2.76 -9.30 -10.80
N LEU A 28 2.99 -8.70 -9.63
CA LEU A 28 2.57 -9.29 -8.36
C LEU A 28 1.05 -9.44 -8.31
N PHE A 29 0.29 -8.41 -8.66
CA PHE A 29 -1.17 -8.48 -8.70
C PHE A 29 -1.65 -9.65 -9.57
N ASN A 30 -1.04 -9.83 -10.73
CA ASN A 30 -1.39 -10.91 -11.65
C ASN A 30 -1.12 -12.29 -11.05
N ARG A 31 -0.13 -12.41 -10.16
CA ARG A 31 0.21 -13.68 -9.52
C ARG A 31 -0.65 -14.00 -8.29
N LEU A 32 -1.41 -13.04 -7.80
CA LEU A 32 -2.24 -13.24 -6.61
C LEU A 32 -3.51 -14.02 -6.88
N THR A 33 -3.79 -14.40 -8.12
CA THR A 33 -4.99 -15.16 -8.48
C THR A 33 -5.14 -16.44 -7.68
N ASN A 34 -4.06 -17.17 -7.45
CA ASN A 34 -4.10 -18.39 -6.64
C ASN A 34 -4.56 -18.13 -5.20
N LEU A 35 -4.13 -17.01 -4.62
CA LEU A 35 -4.54 -16.62 -3.27
C LEU A 35 -6.01 -16.19 -3.25
N LEU A 36 -6.47 -15.55 -4.32
CA LEU A 36 -7.87 -15.18 -4.46
C LEU A 36 -8.77 -16.41 -4.45
N VAL A 37 -8.42 -17.43 -5.24
CA VAL A 37 -9.19 -18.67 -5.31
C VAL A 37 -9.26 -19.37 -3.96
N LYS A 38 -8.18 -19.34 -3.18
CA LYS A 38 -8.11 -19.93 -1.84
C LYS A 38 -8.67 -19.03 -0.75
N GLN A 39 -9.07 -17.81 -1.09
CA GLN A 39 -9.50 -16.78 -0.14
C GLN A 39 -8.45 -16.40 0.91
N ASP A 40 -7.16 -16.61 0.58
CA ASP A 40 -6.06 -16.31 1.49
C ASP A 40 -5.86 -14.82 1.75
N LEU A 41 -6.51 -13.96 0.95
CA LEU A 41 -6.46 -12.50 1.15
C LEU A 41 -7.64 -11.96 1.93
N TYR A 42 -8.59 -12.81 2.27
CA TYR A 42 -9.77 -12.41 3.04
C TYR A 42 -9.36 -11.92 4.44
N GLN A 43 -9.87 -10.76 4.82
CA GLN A 43 -9.60 -10.12 6.11
C GLN A 43 -8.15 -9.67 6.35
N LYS A 44 -7.29 -9.68 5.35
CA LYS A 44 -5.98 -9.04 5.46
C LYS A 44 -6.11 -7.54 5.23
N TYR A 45 -5.38 -6.74 6.02
CA TYR A 45 -5.45 -5.29 5.93
C TYR A 45 -4.50 -4.77 4.86
N LEU A 46 -4.96 -3.75 4.12
CA LEU A 46 -4.17 -3.10 3.07
C LEU A 46 -3.67 -1.74 3.54
N TYR A 47 -2.37 -1.51 3.39
CA TYR A 47 -1.74 -0.21 3.61
C TYR A 47 -0.85 0.11 2.42
N GLY A 48 -0.61 1.40 2.19
CA GLY A 48 0.24 1.84 1.11
C GLY A 48 1.04 3.09 1.44
N ILE A 49 2.20 3.20 0.81
CA ILE A 49 2.97 4.44 0.76
C ILE A 49 3.27 4.70 -0.71
N VAL A 50 2.86 5.85 -1.22
CA VAL A 50 3.06 6.23 -2.62
C VAL A 50 3.88 7.51 -2.67
N VAL A 51 4.97 7.48 -3.44
CA VAL A 51 5.81 8.65 -3.69
C VAL A 51 5.68 9.04 -5.15
N SER A 52 5.28 10.28 -5.40
CA SER A 52 5.11 10.84 -6.75
C SER A 52 6.05 12.00 -6.98
N GLY A 53 6.56 12.13 -8.20
CA GLY A 53 7.39 13.29 -8.57
C GLY A 53 6.59 14.60 -8.55
N TYR A 54 5.34 14.53 -8.94
CA TYR A 54 4.43 15.68 -8.95
C TYR A 54 3.12 15.30 -8.26
N SER A 55 2.07 15.07 -9.01
CA SER A 55 0.77 14.67 -8.50
C SER A 55 0.48 13.21 -8.89
N GLY A 56 -0.71 12.72 -8.56
CA GLY A 56 -1.15 11.39 -9.00
C GLY A 56 -0.96 10.27 -7.99
N SER A 57 -0.50 10.56 -6.77
CA SER A 57 -0.41 9.54 -5.73
C SER A 57 -1.76 8.89 -5.43
N ASP A 58 -2.83 9.66 -5.51
CA ASP A 58 -4.19 9.18 -5.31
C ASP A 58 -4.61 8.17 -6.40
N ILE A 59 -4.12 8.35 -7.63
CA ILE A 59 -4.40 7.41 -8.73
C ILE A 59 -3.76 6.05 -8.44
N VAL A 60 -2.50 6.05 -7.99
CA VAL A 60 -1.80 4.82 -7.60
C VAL A 60 -2.49 4.18 -6.39
N ALA A 61 -2.89 4.97 -5.40
CA ALA A 61 -3.62 4.46 -4.24
C ALA A 61 -4.92 3.77 -4.66
N ARG A 62 -5.65 4.33 -5.63
CA ARG A 62 -6.86 3.72 -6.17
C ARG A 62 -6.58 2.39 -6.88
N GLN A 63 -5.44 2.28 -7.56
CA GLN A 63 -5.06 1.00 -8.18
C GLN A 63 -4.80 -0.07 -7.12
N LEU A 64 -4.14 0.27 -6.02
CA LEU A 64 -3.95 -0.65 -4.90
C LEU A 64 -5.30 -1.09 -4.33
N LEU A 65 -6.19 -0.13 -4.11
CA LEU A 65 -7.53 -0.41 -3.59
C LEU A 65 -8.30 -1.33 -4.53
N GLY A 66 -8.32 -1.01 -5.82
CA GLY A 66 -9.04 -1.81 -6.81
C GLY A 66 -8.50 -3.22 -6.92
N ALA A 67 -7.17 -3.37 -6.92
CA ALA A 67 -6.54 -4.68 -7.05
C ALA A 67 -6.73 -5.57 -5.82
N MET A 68 -6.70 -4.98 -4.62
CA MET A 68 -6.64 -5.77 -3.39
C MET A 68 -7.98 -5.83 -2.65
N CYS A 69 -8.72 -4.73 -2.59
CA CYS A 69 -9.96 -4.68 -1.82
C CYS A 69 -11.17 -5.07 -2.63
N LEU A 70 -11.29 -4.55 -3.87
CA LEU A 70 -12.45 -4.82 -4.70
C LEU A 70 -12.40 -6.20 -5.35
N ASN A 71 -11.20 -6.65 -5.71
CA ASN A 71 -11.05 -7.94 -6.40
C ASN A 71 -10.65 -9.08 -5.47
N LYS A 72 -9.95 -8.80 -4.36
CA LYS A 72 -9.33 -9.83 -3.54
C LYS A 72 -9.73 -9.77 -2.07
N THR A 73 -10.72 -8.95 -1.75
CA THR A 73 -11.38 -8.90 -0.42
C THR A 73 -10.49 -8.47 0.75
N ALA A 74 -9.39 -7.77 0.50
CA ALA A 74 -8.61 -7.17 1.57
C ALA A 74 -9.41 -6.05 2.25
N ILE A 75 -9.14 -5.82 3.52
CA ILE A 75 -9.79 -4.77 4.30
C ILE A 75 -9.06 -3.46 4.12
N LEU A 76 -9.81 -2.38 3.85
CA LEU A 76 -9.26 -1.04 3.68
C LEU A 76 -9.50 -0.23 4.96
N PRO A 77 -8.46 -0.01 5.79
CA PRO A 77 -8.63 0.86 6.96
C PRO A 77 -8.70 2.33 6.55
N PRO A 78 -9.27 3.21 7.40
CA PRO A 78 -9.22 4.65 7.14
C PRO A 78 -7.77 5.14 6.99
N ASP A 79 -7.55 6.11 6.09
CA ASP A 79 -6.23 6.68 5.85
C ASP A 79 -5.15 5.61 5.59
N PHE A 80 -5.51 4.62 4.77
CA PHE A 80 -4.65 3.47 4.51
C PHE A 80 -3.36 3.83 3.77
N CYS A 81 -3.30 4.97 3.12
CA CYS A 81 -2.20 5.32 2.23
C CYS A 81 -1.55 6.64 2.62
N LEU A 82 -0.25 6.59 2.88
CA LEU A 82 0.58 7.77 3.00
C LEU A 82 1.03 8.19 1.61
N MET A 83 0.72 9.43 1.23
CA MET A 83 1.06 9.97 -0.09
C MET A 83 2.04 11.12 0.08
N GLN A 84 3.14 11.10 -0.66
CA GLN A 84 4.18 12.11 -0.59
C GLN A 84 4.63 12.50 -1.99
N THR A 85 4.81 13.82 -2.20
CA THR A 85 5.41 14.33 -3.43
C THR A 85 6.89 14.59 -3.18
N ALA A 86 7.76 14.02 -4.03
CA ALA A 86 9.20 14.22 -3.98
C ALA A 86 9.78 13.92 -5.35
N HIS A 87 10.28 14.95 -6.05
CA HIS A 87 10.69 14.84 -7.45
C HIS A 87 12.14 14.38 -7.61
N ASP A 88 13.07 15.03 -6.89
CA ASP A 88 14.49 14.76 -7.08
C ASP A 88 14.91 13.49 -6.32
N PRO A 89 15.91 12.76 -6.83
CA PRO A 89 16.39 11.57 -6.12
C PRO A 89 16.79 11.87 -4.68
N GLY A 90 16.22 11.10 -3.75
CA GLY A 90 16.51 11.27 -2.32
C GLY A 90 15.77 12.41 -1.63
N SER A 91 15.05 13.26 -2.37
CA SER A 91 14.37 14.42 -1.79
C SER A 91 13.25 14.02 -0.81
N VAL A 92 12.73 12.81 -0.90
CA VAL A 92 11.74 12.32 0.05
C VAL A 92 12.26 12.32 1.50
N ARG A 93 13.57 12.16 1.70
CA ARG A 93 14.19 12.14 3.03
C ARG A 93 14.12 13.49 3.72
N THR A 94 14.10 14.56 2.94
CA THR A 94 14.09 15.95 3.44
C THR A 94 12.74 16.63 3.22
N ALA A 95 11.74 15.89 2.77
CA ALA A 95 10.40 16.43 2.59
C ALA A 95 9.84 16.92 3.94
N ASP A 96 9.14 18.03 3.90
CA ASP A 96 8.66 18.71 5.10
C ASP A 96 7.75 17.80 5.93
N GLY A 97 8.10 17.59 7.20
CA GLY A 97 7.32 16.79 8.11
C GLY A 97 7.28 15.28 7.81
N ILE A 98 8.14 14.77 6.91
CA ILE A 98 8.06 13.37 6.48
C ILE A 98 8.32 12.39 7.63
N ASP A 99 9.30 12.68 8.50
CA ASP A 99 9.61 11.78 9.62
C ASP A 99 8.44 11.68 10.59
N ALA A 100 7.80 12.81 10.91
CA ALA A 100 6.62 12.82 11.78
C ALA A 100 5.45 12.07 11.15
N ARG A 101 5.22 12.24 9.85
CA ARG A 101 4.14 11.58 9.13
C ARG A 101 4.34 10.07 9.03
N ILE A 102 5.58 9.63 8.81
CA ILE A 102 5.90 8.20 8.79
C ILE A 102 5.71 7.60 10.19
N THR A 103 6.19 8.28 11.22
CA THR A 103 6.02 7.82 12.62
C THR A 103 4.55 7.69 12.99
N GLU A 104 3.74 8.67 12.64
CA GLU A 104 2.30 8.65 12.88
C GLU A 104 1.62 7.52 12.11
N PHE A 105 1.99 7.32 10.85
CA PHE A 105 1.45 6.26 10.02
C PHE A 105 1.77 4.89 10.60
N ALA A 106 3.01 4.66 10.99
CA ALA A 106 3.44 3.41 11.61
C ALA A 106 2.70 3.15 12.94
N ALA A 107 2.53 4.18 13.76
CA ALA A 107 1.78 4.07 15.01
C ALA A 107 0.31 3.71 14.78
N ARG A 108 -0.30 4.29 13.74
CA ARG A 108 -1.68 3.99 13.38
C ARG A 108 -1.85 2.54 12.92
N ILE A 109 -0.93 2.06 12.09
CA ILE A 109 -0.92 0.65 11.65
C ILE A 109 -0.81 -0.26 12.89
N ALA A 110 0.15 0.01 13.76
CA ALA A 110 0.37 -0.80 14.95
C ALA A 110 -0.88 -0.84 15.83
N LYS A 111 -1.56 0.29 16.01
CA LYS A 111 -2.78 0.38 16.82
C LYS A 111 -3.90 -0.45 16.19
N ILE A 112 -4.13 -0.32 14.89
CA ILE A 112 -5.20 -1.05 14.20
C ILE A 112 -4.95 -2.55 14.27
N GLN A 113 -3.73 -2.99 13.98
CA GLN A 113 -3.39 -4.40 13.95
C GLN A 113 -3.38 -5.03 15.34
N THR A 114 -3.06 -4.27 16.38
CA THR A 114 -3.11 -4.76 17.76
C THR A 114 -4.57 -4.97 18.21
N VAL A 115 -5.46 -4.05 17.89
CA VAL A 115 -6.88 -4.15 18.25
C VAL A 115 -7.56 -5.33 17.55
N GLN A 116 -7.14 -5.64 16.30
CA GLN A 116 -7.74 -6.72 15.50
C GLN A 116 -7.27 -8.13 15.91
N LYS A 117 -6.25 -8.21 16.72
CA LYS A 117 -5.83 -9.50 17.30
C LYS A 117 -6.59 -9.78 18.57
#